data_4ea05fed78952f52a2590d3baa0c2cae
#
_entry.id   4ea05fed78952f52a2590d3baa0c2cae
#
_cell.length_a   1.000
_cell.length_b   1.000
_cell.length_c   1.000
_cell.angle_alpha   90.00
_cell.angle_beta   90.00
_cell.angle_gamma   90.00
#
_symmetry.space_group_name_H-M   'P 1'
#
loop_
_entity.id
_entity.type
_entity.pdbx_description
1 polymer ?
#
loop_
_entity_poly.entity_id
_entity_poly.type
_entity_poly.pdbx_seq_one_letter_code
_entity_poly.pdbx_strand_id
1 'polypeptide(L)'
;MKFKRTAAAAIGAVFLIGLAGLARLAAHMGVIDADMLSRLVQIAIGLSLVVIANGAPKQIGRPRASLEAEGRAQAARRAAGWSLTLAGLIYAGVWILAPVALAAPVSMAVVAIGLTLAVLGALNACRSRGANLAG
;
A
#
# COMPACT_ATOMS: atom_id res chain seq x y z
N MET A 1 21.52 -0.06 -10.19
CA MET A 1 20.20 -0.54 -9.72
C MET A 1 19.31 0.54 -9.06
N LYS A 2 19.85 1.56 -8.41
CA LYS A 2 19.05 2.65 -7.80
C LYS A 2 18.26 3.45 -8.84
N PHE A 3 18.86 3.77 -9.97
CA PHE A 3 18.25 4.56 -11.05
C PHE A 3 16.95 3.96 -11.62
N LYS A 4 16.90 2.64 -11.80
CA LYS A 4 15.67 1.97 -12.31
C LYS A 4 14.50 2.05 -11.31
N ARG A 5 14.77 2.10 -10.02
CA ARG A 5 13.71 2.20 -8.97
C ARG A 5 13.16 3.61 -8.86
N THR A 6 14.02 4.61 -8.92
CA THR A 6 13.58 6.01 -8.92
C THR A 6 12.79 6.35 -10.18
N ALA A 7 13.22 5.82 -11.35
CA ALA A 7 12.49 5.98 -12.59
C ALA A 7 11.09 5.33 -12.52
N ALA A 8 10.97 4.11 -12.00
CA ALA A 8 9.67 3.45 -11.85
C ALA A 8 8.73 4.20 -10.89
N ALA A 9 9.27 4.73 -9.79
CA ALA A 9 8.49 5.54 -8.85
C ALA A 9 8.04 6.87 -9.48
N ALA A 10 8.92 7.52 -10.24
CA ALA A 10 8.61 8.75 -10.97
C ALA A 10 7.53 8.51 -12.04
N ILE A 11 7.63 7.42 -12.81
CA ILE A 11 6.62 7.04 -13.81
C ILE A 11 5.27 6.79 -13.12
N GLY A 12 5.25 6.07 -12.00
CA GLY A 12 4.03 5.84 -11.23
C GLY A 12 3.39 7.15 -10.71
N ALA A 13 4.22 8.07 -10.21
CA ALA A 13 3.74 9.38 -9.75
C ALA A 13 3.17 10.22 -10.91
N VAL A 14 3.87 10.28 -12.04
CA VAL A 14 3.38 10.99 -13.24
C VAL A 14 2.08 10.38 -13.76
N PHE A 15 1.97 9.06 -13.76
CA PHE A 15 0.73 8.37 -14.16
C PHE A 15 -0.44 8.74 -13.25
N LEU A 16 -0.25 8.75 -11.92
CA LEU A 16 -1.29 9.11 -10.97
C LEU A 16 -1.71 10.58 -11.07
N ILE A 17 -0.73 11.48 -11.22
CA ILE A 17 -1.00 12.91 -11.41
C ILE A 17 -1.75 13.13 -12.72
N GLY A 18 -1.32 12.46 -13.81
CA GLY A 18 -2.00 12.52 -15.10
C GLY A 18 -3.43 12.01 -15.03
N LEU A 19 -3.67 10.88 -14.38
CA LEU A 19 -5.01 10.32 -14.19
C LEU A 19 -5.91 11.28 -13.38
N ALA A 20 -5.39 11.84 -12.29
CA ALA A 20 -6.12 12.81 -11.47
C ALA A 20 -6.44 14.10 -12.28
N GLY A 21 -5.48 14.56 -13.09
CA GLY A 21 -5.67 15.72 -13.98
C GLY A 21 -6.74 15.47 -15.04
N LEU A 22 -6.73 14.32 -15.70
CA LEU A 22 -7.74 13.93 -16.69
C LEU A 22 -9.13 13.80 -16.05
N ALA A 23 -9.22 13.17 -14.88
CA ALA A 23 -10.48 13.05 -14.15
C ALA A 23 -11.05 14.43 -13.76
N ARG A 24 -10.18 15.36 -13.34
CA ARG A 24 -10.57 16.73 -13.01
C ARG A 24 -11.02 17.51 -14.25
N LEU A 25 -10.37 17.31 -15.39
CA LEU A 25 -10.79 17.90 -16.65
C LEU A 25 -12.15 17.37 -17.09
N ALA A 26 -12.38 16.07 -16.98
CA ALA A 26 -13.67 15.44 -17.28
C ALA A 26 -14.80 15.97 -16.38
N ALA A 27 -14.52 16.21 -15.10
CA ALA A 27 -15.48 16.85 -14.20
C ALA A 27 -15.76 18.31 -14.60
N HIS A 28 -14.72 19.05 -15.01
CA HIS A 28 -14.87 20.42 -15.49
C HIS A 28 -15.72 20.52 -16.78
N MET A 29 -15.63 19.49 -17.62
CA MET A 29 -16.42 19.37 -18.85
C MET A 29 -17.85 18.85 -18.60
N GLY A 30 -18.23 18.57 -17.36
CA GLY A 30 -19.54 18.03 -16.99
C GLY A 30 -19.78 16.57 -17.40
N VAL A 31 -18.70 15.83 -17.76
CA VAL A 31 -18.78 14.43 -18.15
C VAL A 31 -18.95 13.52 -16.93
N ILE A 32 -18.37 13.92 -15.79
CA ILE A 32 -18.48 13.22 -14.51
C ILE A 32 -18.82 14.22 -13.40
N ASP A 33 -19.57 13.77 -12.40
CA ASP A 33 -19.87 14.55 -11.22
C ASP A 33 -18.72 14.52 -10.17
N ALA A 34 -18.82 15.36 -9.15
CA ALA A 34 -17.81 15.48 -8.10
C ALA A 34 -17.64 14.18 -7.29
N ASP A 35 -18.74 13.44 -7.08
CA ASP A 35 -18.72 12.17 -6.37
C ASP A 35 -17.96 11.10 -7.16
N MET A 36 -18.24 11.00 -8.46
CA MET A 36 -17.54 10.10 -9.37
C MET A 36 -16.04 10.43 -9.44
N LEU A 37 -15.71 11.72 -9.54
CA LEU A 37 -14.31 12.17 -9.50
C LEU A 37 -13.61 11.72 -8.22
N SER A 38 -14.22 11.94 -7.06
CA SER A 38 -13.68 11.53 -5.78
C SER A 38 -13.46 10.01 -5.72
N ARG A 39 -14.45 9.22 -6.15
CA ARG A 39 -14.34 7.75 -6.19
C ARG A 39 -13.19 7.28 -7.07
N LEU A 40 -13.07 7.79 -8.28
CA LEU A 40 -12.00 7.40 -9.21
C LEU A 40 -10.61 7.67 -8.64
N VAL A 41 -10.40 8.85 -8.06
CA VAL A 41 -9.13 9.23 -7.45
C VAL A 41 -8.81 8.31 -6.26
N GLN A 42 -9.77 8.04 -5.39
CA GLN A 42 -9.55 7.21 -4.20
C GLN A 42 -9.31 5.74 -4.57
N ILE A 43 -10.03 5.19 -5.55
CA ILE A 43 -9.78 3.85 -6.08
C ILE A 43 -8.35 3.77 -6.63
N ALA A 44 -7.90 4.75 -7.40
CA ALA A 44 -6.55 4.79 -7.93
C ALA A 44 -5.49 4.81 -6.82
N ILE A 45 -5.74 5.55 -5.72
CA ILE A 45 -4.87 5.55 -4.53
C ILE A 45 -4.81 4.16 -3.89
N GLY A 46 -5.97 3.51 -3.66
CA GLY A 46 -6.03 2.17 -3.08
C GLY A 46 -5.28 1.14 -3.93
N LEU A 47 -5.50 1.14 -5.24
CA LEU A 47 -4.79 0.24 -6.17
C LEU A 47 -3.29 0.52 -6.22
N SER A 48 -2.88 1.78 -6.12
CA SER A 48 -1.46 2.14 -6.04
C SER A 48 -0.80 1.59 -4.78
N LEU A 49 -1.50 1.64 -3.65
CA LEU A 49 -1.04 1.02 -2.40
C LEU A 49 -0.86 -0.50 -2.58
N VAL A 50 -1.79 -1.18 -3.25
CA VAL A 50 -1.68 -2.62 -3.58
C VAL A 50 -0.44 -2.91 -4.39
N VAL A 51 -0.18 -2.16 -5.46
CA VAL A 51 0.99 -2.37 -6.33
C VAL A 51 2.29 -2.17 -5.57
N ILE A 52 2.39 -1.09 -4.79
CA ILE A 52 3.58 -0.77 -4.00
C ILE A 52 3.81 -1.83 -2.91
N ALA A 53 2.78 -2.19 -2.17
CA ALA A 53 2.85 -3.15 -1.08
C ALA A 53 3.19 -4.56 -1.57
N ASN A 54 2.62 -5.00 -2.69
CA ASN A 54 2.92 -6.30 -3.31
C ASN A 54 4.37 -6.37 -3.83
N GLY A 55 4.99 -5.25 -4.16
CA GLY A 55 6.39 -5.16 -4.55
C GLY A 55 7.37 -5.26 -3.37
N ALA A 56 6.95 -4.89 -2.16
CA ALA A 56 7.83 -4.82 -0.99
C ALA A 56 8.50 -6.16 -0.60
N PRO A 57 7.80 -7.31 -0.58
CA PRO A 57 8.43 -8.60 -0.28
C PRO A 57 9.46 -9.07 -1.30
N LYS A 58 9.34 -8.61 -2.55
CA LYS A 58 10.19 -8.98 -3.67
C LYS A 58 11.51 -8.19 -3.72
N GLN A 59 11.65 -7.18 -2.86
CA GLN A 59 12.87 -6.38 -2.84
C GLN A 59 13.97 -7.12 -2.09
N ILE A 60 15.05 -7.43 -2.80
CA ILE A 60 16.29 -7.94 -2.20
C ILE A 60 16.91 -6.78 -1.41
N GLY A 61 16.97 -6.92 -0.08
CA GLY A 61 17.60 -5.95 0.81
C GLY A 61 19.12 -5.98 0.68
N ARG A 62 19.79 -5.06 1.38
CA ARG A 62 21.25 -5.16 1.55
C ARG A 62 21.58 -6.45 2.31
N PRO A 63 22.66 -7.16 1.93
CA PRO A 63 23.13 -8.31 2.70
C PRO A 63 23.27 -7.94 4.17
N ARG A 64 22.78 -8.78 5.06
CA ARG A 64 22.89 -8.62 6.52
C ARG A 64 23.99 -9.50 7.07
N ALA A 65 24.41 -9.22 8.29
CA ALA A 65 25.52 -9.91 8.95
C ALA A 65 25.30 -11.42 9.17
N SER A 66 24.03 -11.90 9.11
CA SER A 66 23.73 -13.32 9.25
C SER A 66 22.50 -13.72 8.43
N LEU A 67 22.42 -15.02 8.05
CA LEU A 67 21.26 -15.62 7.37
C LEU A 67 19.97 -15.49 8.19
N GLU A 68 20.09 -15.55 9.51
CA GLU A 68 18.94 -15.37 10.41
C GLU A 68 18.39 -13.94 10.39
N ALA A 69 19.27 -12.95 10.37
CA ALA A 69 18.87 -11.55 10.24
C ALA A 69 18.19 -11.28 8.88
N GLU A 70 18.66 -11.94 7.82
CA GLU A 70 18.02 -11.89 6.49
C GLU A 70 16.62 -12.52 6.53
N GLY A 71 16.48 -13.71 7.14
CA GLY A 71 15.19 -14.40 7.28
C GLY A 71 14.15 -13.59 8.06
N ARG A 72 14.55 -12.95 9.19
CA ARG A 72 13.68 -12.06 9.97
C ARG A 72 13.21 -10.86 9.15
N ALA A 73 14.12 -10.24 8.44
CA ALA A 73 13.78 -9.10 7.61
C ALA A 73 12.83 -9.48 6.46
N GLN A 74 13.02 -10.65 5.88
CA GLN A 74 12.12 -11.12 4.81
C GLN A 74 10.73 -11.46 5.36
N ALA A 75 10.63 -12.07 6.54
CA ALA A 75 9.36 -12.33 7.20
C ALA A 75 8.62 -11.03 7.54
N ALA A 76 9.33 -10.03 8.07
CA ALA A 76 8.76 -8.70 8.36
C ALA A 76 8.24 -8.02 7.08
N ARG A 77 9.00 -8.06 5.98
CA ARG A 77 8.56 -7.51 4.70
C ARG A 77 7.34 -8.21 4.14
N ARG A 78 7.26 -9.54 4.28
CA ARG A 78 6.08 -10.30 3.85
C ARG A 78 4.86 -9.92 4.66
N ALA A 79 4.97 -9.87 5.99
CA ALA A 79 3.86 -9.47 6.86
C ALA A 79 3.35 -8.07 6.52
N ALA A 80 4.25 -7.09 6.42
CA ALA A 80 3.89 -5.72 6.04
C ALA A 80 3.29 -5.65 4.63
N GLY A 81 3.89 -6.34 3.66
CA GLY A 81 3.40 -6.36 2.28
C GLY A 81 1.98 -6.92 2.18
N TRP A 82 1.70 -8.04 2.81
CA TRP A 82 0.36 -8.63 2.82
C TRP A 82 -0.67 -7.75 3.51
N SER A 83 -0.36 -7.24 4.70
CA SER A 83 -1.28 -6.36 5.44
C SER A 83 -1.66 -5.11 4.64
N LEU A 84 -0.67 -4.45 4.02
CA LEU A 84 -0.91 -3.25 3.23
C LEU A 84 -1.59 -3.55 1.88
N THR A 85 -1.30 -4.70 1.25
CA THR A 85 -2.00 -5.13 0.03
C THR A 85 -3.48 -5.35 0.30
N LEU A 86 -3.82 -6.07 1.37
CA LEU A 86 -5.21 -6.29 1.78
C LEU A 86 -5.90 -4.97 2.14
N ALA A 87 -5.23 -4.11 2.91
CA ALA A 87 -5.77 -2.79 3.24
C ALA A 87 -6.06 -1.95 1.98
N GLY A 88 -5.17 -1.96 1.00
CA GLY A 88 -5.37 -1.26 -0.28
C GLY A 88 -6.54 -1.81 -1.10
N LEU A 89 -6.72 -3.13 -1.13
CA LEU A 89 -7.86 -3.76 -1.80
C LEU A 89 -9.19 -3.41 -1.11
N ILE A 90 -9.24 -3.51 0.22
CA ILE A 90 -10.43 -3.15 0.99
C ILE A 90 -10.73 -1.66 0.82
N TYR A 91 -9.71 -0.81 0.87
CA TYR A 91 -9.83 0.62 0.63
C TYR A 91 -10.49 0.90 -0.72
N ALA A 92 -9.96 0.34 -1.81
CA ALA A 92 -10.53 0.50 -3.15
C ALA A 92 -11.96 -0.04 -3.22
N GLY A 93 -12.24 -1.20 -2.61
CA GLY A 93 -13.58 -1.79 -2.53
C GLY A 93 -14.59 -0.91 -1.79
N VAL A 94 -14.18 -0.28 -0.69
CA VAL A 94 -15.03 0.66 0.05
C VAL A 94 -15.45 1.83 -0.84
N TRP A 95 -14.53 2.39 -1.62
CA TRP A 95 -14.84 3.50 -2.52
C TRP A 95 -15.66 3.10 -3.75
N ILE A 96 -15.65 1.82 -4.13
CA ILE A 96 -16.52 1.28 -5.19
C ILE A 96 -17.95 1.09 -4.67
N LEU A 97 -18.12 0.55 -3.46
CA LEU A 97 -19.38 0.00 -2.99
C LEU A 97 -20.11 0.90 -2.00
N ALA A 98 -19.39 1.66 -1.15
CA ALA A 98 -20.00 2.44 -0.09
C ALA A 98 -20.50 3.82 -0.56
N PRO A 99 -21.53 4.39 0.09
CA PRO A 99 -21.88 5.80 -0.06
C PRO A 99 -20.70 6.71 0.31
N VAL A 100 -20.51 7.83 -0.41
CA VAL A 100 -19.35 8.74 -0.21
C VAL A 100 -19.21 9.20 1.24
N ALA A 101 -20.33 9.46 1.91
CA ALA A 101 -20.33 9.89 3.31
C ALA A 101 -19.70 8.85 4.27
N LEU A 102 -19.82 7.55 3.97
CA LEU A 102 -19.25 6.47 4.77
C LEU A 102 -17.88 6.04 4.26
N ALA A 103 -17.61 6.22 2.98
CA ALA A 103 -16.38 5.76 2.36
C ALA A 103 -15.14 6.41 3.00
N ALA A 104 -15.17 7.71 3.30
CA ALA A 104 -14.04 8.42 3.90
C ALA A 104 -13.68 7.89 5.30
N PRO A 105 -14.56 7.86 6.30
CA PRO A 105 -14.21 7.37 7.64
C PRO A 105 -13.84 5.87 7.64
N VAL A 106 -14.55 5.05 6.87
CA VAL A 106 -14.26 3.61 6.78
C VAL A 106 -12.91 3.34 6.15
N SER A 107 -12.58 4.03 5.05
CA SER A 107 -11.29 3.86 4.40
C SER A 107 -10.11 4.32 5.27
N MET A 108 -10.27 5.38 6.06
CA MET A 108 -9.28 5.80 7.06
C MET A 108 -9.04 4.72 8.12
N ALA A 109 -10.13 4.12 8.64
CA ALA A 109 -10.03 3.02 9.60
C ALA A 109 -9.31 1.80 9.00
N VAL A 110 -9.62 1.44 7.76
CA VAL A 110 -8.97 0.33 7.03
C VAL A 110 -7.47 0.56 6.92
N VAL A 111 -7.04 1.76 6.54
CA VAL A 111 -5.61 2.09 6.43
C VAL A 111 -4.93 2.05 7.80
N ALA A 112 -5.55 2.61 8.83
CA ALA A 112 -5.02 2.58 10.20
C ALA A 112 -4.84 1.14 10.72
N ILE A 113 -5.84 0.27 10.51
CA ILE A 113 -5.77 -1.15 10.87
C ILE A 113 -4.66 -1.85 10.07
N GLY A 114 -4.61 -1.63 8.75
CA GLY A 114 -3.60 -2.22 7.88
C GLY A 114 -2.17 -1.85 8.28
N LEU A 115 -1.93 -0.58 8.61
CA LEU A 115 -0.65 -0.10 9.12
C LEU A 115 -0.30 -0.72 10.47
N THR A 116 -1.26 -0.77 11.39
CA THR A 116 -1.08 -1.40 12.71
C THR A 116 -0.70 -2.87 12.57
N LEU A 117 -1.41 -3.62 11.75
CA LEU A 117 -1.11 -5.03 11.47
C LEU A 117 0.26 -5.21 10.80
N ALA A 118 0.62 -4.31 9.89
CA ALA A 118 1.94 -4.33 9.25
C ALA A 118 3.07 -4.13 10.27
N VAL A 119 2.92 -3.17 11.18
CA VAL A 119 3.91 -2.89 12.25
C VAL A 119 3.97 -4.05 13.24
N LEU A 120 2.84 -4.53 13.75
CA LEU A 120 2.79 -5.64 14.69
C LEU A 120 3.34 -6.92 14.07
N GLY A 121 2.98 -7.24 12.83
CA GLY A 121 3.51 -8.37 12.10
C GLY A 121 5.03 -8.30 11.90
N ALA A 122 5.55 -7.11 11.57
CA ALA A 122 6.98 -6.87 11.45
C ALA A 122 7.71 -7.04 12.80
N LEU A 123 7.15 -6.49 13.88
CA LEU A 123 7.71 -6.64 15.23
C LEU A 123 7.71 -8.08 15.70
N ASN A 124 6.61 -8.83 15.49
CA ASN A 124 6.53 -10.25 15.83
C ASN A 124 7.55 -11.08 15.05
N ALA A 125 7.71 -10.83 13.75
CA ALA A 125 8.73 -11.50 12.95
C ALA A 125 10.16 -11.25 13.45
N CYS A 126 10.40 -10.09 14.09
CA CYS A 126 11.68 -9.79 14.73
C CYS A 126 11.84 -10.46 16.11
N ARG A 127 10.75 -10.68 16.85
CA ARG A 127 10.77 -11.23 18.24
C ARG A 127 10.79 -12.76 18.32
N SER A 128 10.04 -13.43 17.46
CA SER A 128 9.73 -14.87 17.58
C SER A 128 10.93 -15.82 17.52
N ARG A 129 12.11 -15.35 17.13
CA ARG A 129 13.35 -16.18 17.13
C ARG A 129 14.31 -15.90 18.27
N GLY A 130 14.10 -14.88 19.08
CA GLY A 130 14.87 -14.68 20.31
C GLY A 130 14.55 -15.71 21.38
N ALA A 131 13.33 -16.23 21.38
CA ALA A 131 12.88 -17.22 22.35
C ALA A 131 13.43 -18.65 22.10
N ASN A 132 13.73 -19.03 20.85
CA ASN A 132 14.24 -20.35 20.50
C ASN A 132 15.75 -20.51 20.70
N LEU A 133 16.47 -19.47 21.10
CA LEU A 133 17.90 -19.52 21.40
C LEU A 133 18.18 -19.54 22.91
N ALA A 134 17.13 -19.40 23.73
CA ALA A 134 17.24 -19.41 25.20
C ALA A 134 16.78 -20.75 25.84
N GLY A 135 16.46 -21.75 25.05
CA GLY A 135 16.16 -23.13 25.45
C GLY A 135 17.09 -24.09 24.76
#